data_aa447341a381218e447cbe90c1e3ee46
#
_entry.id   aa447341a381218e447cbe90c1e3ee46
#
_cell.length_a   1.000
_cell.length_b   1.000
_cell.length_c   1.000
_cell.angle_alpha   90.00
_cell.angle_beta   90.00
_cell.angle_gamma   90.00
#
_symmetry.space_group_name_H-M   'P 1'
#
loop_
_entity.id
_entity.type
_entity.pdbx_description
1 polymer ?
#
loop_
_entity_poly.entity_id
_entity_poly.type
_entity_poly.pdbx_seq_one_letter_code
_entity_poly.pdbx_strand_id
1 'polypeptide(L)'
;MIKEFVFSGFGGQGVLTAGTLLANTGAMNNLEVSWIPSYGSEMRGGTANCVVKIGDEEIPSPFAKRIDVLVAMNKPSLEKFAGMVCKGSGVIIVNSSVVHDIPEYDDVTVIPVPMMQITMAHENERGSNIVAVGAAVGASGIMSREMMIEGIKTYFAKYGKANDKNIAVFNEGYDLVRKELAK
;
A
#
# COMPACT_ATOMS: atom_id res chain seq x y z
N MET A 1 5.26 -11.75 -14.75
CA MET A 1 5.00 -12.04 -13.28
C MET A 1 4.01 -11.03 -12.73
N ILE A 2 2.90 -11.49 -12.11
CA ILE A 2 1.86 -10.62 -11.51
C ILE A 2 2.07 -10.56 -9.99
N LYS A 3 1.96 -9.36 -9.41
CA LYS A 3 1.92 -9.12 -7.96
C LYS A 3 0.54 -8.65 -7.53
N GLU A 4 0.02 -9.23 -6.45
CA GLU A 4 -1.29 -8.92 -5.88
C GLU A 4 -1.13 -8.11 -4.58
N PHE A 5 -1.73 -6.92 -4.58
CA PHE A 5 -1.73 -6.00 -3.43
C PHE A 5 -3.14 -5.86 -2.88
N VAL A 6 -3.24 -5.77 -1.57
CA VAL A 6 -4.46 -5.34 -0.89
C VAL A 6 -4.12 -4.17 0.03
N PHE A 7 -4.77 -3.04 -0.19
CA PHE A 7 -4.80 -1.93 0.77
C PHE A 7 -6.13 -1.97 1.50
N SER A 8 -6.12 -2.02 2.81
CA SER A 8 -7.34 -2.11 3.60
C SER A 8 -7.27 -1.25 4.88
N GLY A 9 -8.40 -0.62 5.21
CA GLY A 9 -8.51 0.29 6.34
C GLY A 9 -9.95 0.76 6.55
N PHE A 10 -10.11 1.86 7.30
CA PHE A 10 -11.37 2.56 7.41
C PHE A 10 -11.57 3.59 6.30
N GLY A 11 -12.81 3.91 5.99
CA GLY A 11 -13.14 5.05 5.15
C GLY A 11 -12.51 6.34 5.70
N GLY A 12 -11.81 7.08 4.84
CA GLY A 12 -11.03 8.26 5.22
C GLY A 12 -9.53 8.05 5.41
N GLN A 13 -9.05 6.80 5.56
CA GLN A 13 -7.60 6.52 5.64
C GLN A 13 -6.87 6.53 4.30
N GLY A 14 -7.57 6.81 3.20
CA GLY A 14 -6.98 6.97 1.87
C GLY A 14 -6.52 5.67 1.21
N VAL A 15 -7.04 4.51 1.64
CA VAL A 15 -6.67 3.19 1.08
C VAL A 15 -6.96 3.08 -0.41
N LEU A 16 -8.07 3.67 -0.88
CA LEU A 16 -8.42 3.65 -2.30
C LEU A 16 -7.51 4.57 -3.11
N THR A 17 -7.15 5.73 -2.56
CA THR A 17 -6.19 6.64 -3.17
C THR A 17 -4.82 5.96 -3.29
N ALA A 18 -4.38 5.20 -2.28
CA ALA A 18 -3.15 4.43 -2.32
C ALA A 18 -3.16 3.42 -3.49
N GLY A 19 -4.23 2.62 -3.59
CA GLY A 19 -4.38 1.67 -4.68
C GLY A 19 -4.49 2.33 -6.06
N THR A 20 -5.24 3.43 -6.17
CA THR A 20 -5.36 4.18 -7.44
C THR A 20 -4.01 4.75 -7.88
N LEU A 21 -3.23 5.30 -6.94
CA LEU A 21 -1.90 5.84 -7.23
C LEU A 21 -0.95 4.74 -7.75
N LEU A 22 -0.93 3.60 -7.07
CA LEU A 22 -0.12 2.46 -7.45
C LEU A 22 -0.53 1.94 -8.85
N ALA A 23 -1.85 1.77 -9.08
CA ALA A 23 -2.42 1.30 -10.34
C ALA A 23 -2.10 2.26 -11.52
N ASN A 24 -2.34 3.56 -11.32
CA ASN A 24 -2.05 4.57 -12.36
C ASN A 24 -0.57 4.59 -12.72
N THR A 25 0.32 4.51 -11.72
CA THR A 25 1.75 4.49 -11.97
C THR A 25 2.17 3.24 -12.74
N GLY A 26 1.61 2.08 -12.42
CA GLY A 26 1.84 0.85 -13.19
C GLY A 26 1.42 1.01 -14.65
N ALA A 27 0.21 1.52 -14.90
CA ALA A 27 -0.30 1.76 -16.25
C ALA A 27 0.54 2.79 -17.04
N MET A 28 1.03 3.86 -16.39
CA MET A 28 1.93 4.83 -17.00
C MET A 28 3.26 4.20 -17.45
N ASN A 29 3.66 3.11 -16.85
CA ASN A 29 4.90 2.39 -17.16
C ASN A 29 4.66 1.12 -17.99
N ASN A 30 3.54 1.04 -18.72
CA ASN A 30 3.17 -0.05 -19.63
C ASN A 30 3.06 -1.42 -18.93
N LEU A 31 2.72 -1.44 -17.65
CA LEU A 31 2.39 -2.67 -16.95
C LEU A 31 0.89 -2.97 -17.08
N GLU A 32 0.55 -4.25 -17.12
CA GLU A 32 -0.83 -4.69 -16.98
C GLU A 32 -1.33 -4.43 -15.56
N VAL A 33 -2.50 -3.83 -15.45
CA VAL A 33 -3.05 -3.38 -14.16
C VAL A 33 -4.52 -3.73 -14.03
N SER A 34 -4.88 -4.25 -12.87
CA SER A 34 -6.27 -4.34 -12.45
C SER A 34 -6.43 -3.68 -11.08
N TRP A 35 -7.48 -2.89 -10.91
CA TRP A 35 -7.81 -2.23 -9.66
C TRP A 35 -9.30 -2.37 -9.36
N ILE A 36 -9.63 -2.95 -8.20
CA ILE A 36 -11.01 -3.11 -7.73
C ILE A 36 -11.16 -2.53 -6.34
N PRO A 37 -11.96 -1.47 -6.17
CA PRO A 37 -12.35 -0.98 -4.87
C PRO A 37 -13.49 -1.81 -4.27
N SER A 38 -13.51 -1.90 -2.94
CA SER A 38 -14.62 -2.46 -2.18
C SER A 38 -14.91 -1.58 -0.97
N TYR A 39 -16.17 -1.21 -0.82
CA TYR A 39 -16.66 -0.39 0.29
C TYR A 39 -17.60 -1.21 1.14
N GLY A 40 -17.57 -0.99 2.46
CA GLY A 40 -18.66 -1.40 3.33
C GLY A 40 -19.93 -0.56 3.07
N SER A 41 -21.07 -1.03 3.56
CA SER A 41 -22.35 -0.31 3.46
C SER A 41 -22.36 1.06 4.15
N GLU A 42 -21.40 1.33 5.02
CA GLU A 42 -21.25 2.58 5.75
C GLU A 42 -20.14 3.44 5.12
N MET A 43 -20.50 4.64 4.63
CA MET A 43 -19.57 5.54 3.95
C MET A 43 -18.52 6.19 4.87
N ARG A 44 -18.76 6.26 6.19
CA ARG A 44 -17.82 6.78 7.20
C ARG A 44 -17.67 5.79 8.34
N GLY A 45 -16.42 5.43 8.68
CA GLY A 45 -16.11 4.46 9.72
C GLY A 45 -16.28 2.99 9.31
N GLY A 46 -16.87 2.71 8.14
CA GLY A 46 -16.92 1.37 7.56
C GLY A 46 -15.58 0.93 6.97
N THR A 47 -15.43 -0.38 6.76
CA THR A 47 -14.23 -0.95 6.13
C THR A 47 -14.17 -0.59 4.64
N ALA A 48 -13.04 -0.09 4.20
CA ALA A 48 -12.72 0.13 2.79
C ALA A 48 -11.48 -0.68 2.43
N ASN A 49 -11.47 -1.26 1.26
CA ASN A 49 -10.27 -1.91 0.73
C ASN A 49 -10.23 -1.81 -0.79
N CYS A 50 -9.05 -2.00 -1.35
CA CYS A 50 -8.91 -2.22 -2.79
C CYS A 50 -7.88 -3.31 -3.06
N VAL A 51 -8.14 -4.05 -4.11
CA VAL A 51 -7.21 -5.00 -4.70
C VAL A 51 -6.55 -4.35 -5.89
N VAL A 52 -5.23 -4.40 -5.94
CA VAL A 52 -4.43 -3.97 -7.11
C VAL A 52 -3.62 -5.16 -7.58
N LYS A 53 -3.71 -5.50 -8.87
CA LYS A 53 -2.81 -6.44 -9.50
C LYS A 53 -1.98 -5.72 -10.54
N ILE A 54 -0.69 -5.97 -10.54
CA ILE A 54 0.25 -5.36 -11.47
C ILE A 54 1.22 -6.42 -11.97
N GLY A 55 1.48 -6.44 -13.27
CA GLY A 55 2.42 -7.37 -13.87
C GLY A 55 2.81 -7.02 -15.30
N ASP A 56 3.64 -7.88 -15.86
CA ASP A 56 4.14 -7.82 -17.24
C ASP A 56 3.37 -8.76 -18.19
N GLU A 57 2.28 -9.34 -17.72
CA GLU A 57 1.45 -10.29 -18.45
C GLU A 57 -0.04 -10.06 -18.16
N GLU A 58 -0.91 -10.56 -19.05
CA GLU A 58 -2.37 -10.41 -18.92
C GLU A 58 -2.88 -10.90 -17.56
N ILE A 59 -3.74 -10.10 -16.93
CA ILE A 59 -4.33 -10.39 -15.63
C ILE A 59 -5.67 -11.11 -15.81
N PRO A 60 -5.72 -12.45 -15.62
CA PRO A 60 -6.89 -13.25 -15.95
C PRO A 60 -8.08 -13.05 -14.99
N SER A 61 -7.83 -12.50 -13.82
CA SER A 61 -8.87 -12.24 -12.82
C SER A 61 -8.49 -11.03 -11.95
N PRO A 62 -9.42 -10.09 -11.74
CA PRO A 62 -9.15 -8.91 -10.94
C PRO A 62 -9.23 -9.16 -9.42
N PHE A 63 -9.84 -10.27 -9.00
CA PHE A 63 -10.00 -10.60 -7.57
C PHE A 63 -8.73 -11.18 -6.97
N ALA A 64 -8.37 -10.74 -5.76
CA ALA A 64 -7.24 -11.30 -5.03
C ALA A 64 -7.51 -12.77 -4.68
N LYS A 65 -6.55 -13.64 -5.00
CA LYS A 65 -6.54 -15.05 -4.58
C LYS A 65 -5.41 -15.33 -3.59
N ARG A 66 -4.26 -14.70 -3.82
CA ARG A 66 -3.04 -14.86 -3.03
C ARG A 66 -2.35 -13.50 -2.94
N ILE A 67 -2.39 -12.90 -1.77
CA ILE A 67 -1.86 -11.55 -1.56
C ILE A 67 -0.33 -11.62 -1.44
N ASP A 68 0.39 -10.93 -2.31
CA ASP A 68 1.83 -10.75 -2.19
C ASP A 68 2.17 -9.67 -1.16
N VAL A 69 1.42 -8.56 -1.16
CA VAL A 69 1.60 -7.46 -0.20
C VAL A 69 0.25 -7.01 0.35
N LEU A 70 0.07 -7.20 1.64
CA LEU A 70 -1.05 -6.64 2.40
C LEU A 70 -0.62 -5.37 3.10
N VAL A 71 -1.36 -4.27 2.90
CA VAL A 71 -1.25 -3.06 3.71
C VAL A 71 -2.47 -2.94 4.60
N ALA A 72 -2.30 -3.20 5.88
CA ALA A 72 -3.34 -3.12 6.90
C ALA A 72 -3.25 -1.80 7.67
N MET A 73 -4.16 -0.87 7.40
CA MET A 73 -4.22 0.45 8.04
C MET A 73 -4.91 0.42 9.40
N ASN A 74 -5.52 -0.72 9.79
CA ASN A 74 -6.16 -0.92 11.08
C ASN A 74 -6.24 -2.42 11.43
N LYS A 75 -6.60 -2.73 12.67
CA LYS A 75 -6.66 -4.12 13.18
C LYS A 75 -7.71 -4.98 12.45
N PRO A 76 -8.96 -4.55 12.22
CA PRO A 76 -9.94 -5.35 11.46
C PRO A 76 -9.49 -5.72 10.06
N SER A 77 -8.73 -4.84 9.39
CA SER A 77 -8.15 -5.12 8.07
C SER A 77 -7.07 -6.20 8.13
N LEU A 78 -6.22 -6.15 9.16
CA LEU A 78 -5.21 -7.18 9.41
C LEU A 78 -5.87 -8.54 9.62
N GLU A 79 -6.83 -8.63 10.53
CA GLU A 79 -7.54 -9.87 10.85
C GLU A 79 -8.27 -10.46 9.64
N LYS A 80 -8.87 -9.61 8.80
CA LYS A 80 -9.62 -10.03 7.61
C LYS A 80 -8.74 -10.63 6.52
N PHE A 81 -7.58 -10.05 6.25
CA PHE A 81 -6.80 -10.37 5.05
C PHE A 81 -5.51 -11.15 5.32
N ALA A 82 -5.00 -11.17 6.54
CA ALA A 82 -3.72 -11.82 6.84
C ALA A 82 -3.66 -13.30 6.40
N GLY A 83 -4.76 -14.03 6.58
CA GLY A 83 -4.86 -15.44 6.16
C GLY A 83 -4.79 -15.69 4.64
N MET A 84 -4.89 -14.63 3.82
CA MET A 84 -4.79 -14.71 2.35
C MET A 84 -3.39 -14.37 1.82
N VAL A 85 -2.48 -13.96 2.70
CA VAL A 85 -1.11 -13.58 2.33
C VAL A 85 -0.29 -14.83 1.99
N CYS A 86 0.49 -14.74 0.92
CA CYS A 86 1.32 -15.84 0.44
C CYS A 86 2.35 -16.28 1.49
N LYS A 87 2.29 -17.53 1.90
CA LYS A 87 3.31 -18.12 2.78
C LYS A 87 4.68 -18.20 2.08
N GLY A 88 5.73 -17.92 2.81
CA GLY A 88 7.11 -17.96 2.35
C GLY A 88 7.58 -16.74 1.55
N SER A 89 6.66 -15.97 0.96
CA SER A 89 7.02 -14.83 0.09
C SER A 89 6.20 -13.57 0.30
N GLY A 90 5.08 -13.67 1.02
CA GLY A 90 4.18 -12.55 1.24
C GLY A 90 4.65 -11.63 2.36
N VAL A 91 4.27 -10.36 2.25
CA VAL A 91 4.60 -9.30 3.22
C VAL A 91 3.33 -8.66 3.73
N ILE A 92 3.22 -8.53 5.05
CA ILE A 92 2.17 -7.76 5.71
C ILE A 92 2.80 -6.46 6.24
N ILE A 93 2.34 -5.33 5.74
CA ILE A 93 2.68 -4.01 6.23
C ILE A 93 1.56 -3.55 7.16
N VAL A 94 1.88 -3.28 8.41
CA VAL A 94 0.90 -2.88 9.42
C VAL A 94 1.16 -1.46 9.87
N ASN A 95 0.13 -0.63 9.87
CA ASN A 95 0.20 0.71 10.46
C ASN A 95 0.33 0.61 12.00
N SER A 96 1.55 0.58 12.50
CA SER A 96 1.85 0.43 13.93
C SER A 96 1.47 1.66 14.78
N SER A 97 1.11 2.78 14.13
CA SER A 97 0.58 3.94 14.86
C SER A 97 -0.82 3.69 15.45
N VAL A 98 -1.56 2.71 14.93
CA VAL A 98 -2.93 2.37 15.37
C VAL A 98 -3.12 0.90 15.70
N VAL A 99 -2.24 0.01 15.24
CA VAL A 99 -2.27 -1.42 15.56
C VAL A 99 -1.09 -1.73 16.46
N HIS A 100 -1.34 -1.90 17.75
CA HIS A 100 -0.29 -2.12 18.75
C HIS A 100 -0.03 -3.60 19.01
N ASP A 101 -1.09 -4.43 18.97
CA ASP A 101 -1.01 -5.87 19.12
C ASP A 101 -0.95 -6.52 17.74
N ILE A 102 0.25 -6.73 17.23
CA ILE A 102 0.50 -7.35 15.93
C ILE A 102 0.82 -8.82 16.16
N PRO A 103 -0.05 -9.76 15.71
CA PRO A 103 0.24 -11.19 15.86
C PRO A 103 1.42 -11.61 14.99
N GLU A 104 2.11 -12.67 15.42
CA GLU A 104 3.03 -13.38 14.54
C GLU A 104 2.25 -14.27 13.58
N TYR A 105 2.74 -14.38 12.35
CA TYR A 105 2.17 -15.23 11.31
C TYR A 105 3.24 -16.17 10.78
N ASP A 106 2.94 -17.45 10.77
CA ASP A 106 3.85 -18.48 10.26
C ASP A 106 4.16 -18.26 8.78
N ASP A 107 5.43 -18.26 8.44
CA ASP A 107 5.93 -18.12 7.06
C ASP A 107 5.48 -16.82 6.33
N VAL A 108 5.17 -15.75 7.04
CA VAL A 108 4.84 -14.45 6.47
C VAL A 108 5.66 -13.35 7.13
N THR A 109 6.27 -12.50 6.33
CA THR A 109 7.03 -11.35 6.85
C THR A 109 6.07 -10.25 7.28
N VAL A 110 6.13 -9.82 8.55
CA VAL A 110 5.30 -8.73 9.07
C VAL A 110 6.19 -7.53 9.38
N ILE A 111 5.87 -6.38 8.81
CA ILE A 111 6.64 -5.15 8.97
C ILE A 111 5.74 -4.05 9.57
N PRO A 112 5.97 -3.69 10.84
CA PRO A 112 5.30 -2.54 11.44
C PRO A 112 5.87 -1.24 10.88
N VAL A 113 4.99 -0.36 10.41
CA VAL A 113 5.35 0.97 9.88
C VAL A 113 4.63 2.04 10.68
N PRO A 114 5.33 2.94 11.37
CA PRO A 114 4.74 3.98 12.20
C PRO A 114 4.27 5.17 11.33
N MET A 115 3.20 4.96 10.56
CA MET A 115 2.79 5.87 9.49
C MET A 115 2.44 7.28 9.98
N MET A 116 1.83 7.43 11.17
CA MET A 116 1.52 8.76 11.72
C MET A 116 2.78 9.50 12.15
N GLN A 117 3.73 8.82 12.76
CA GLN A 117 5.00 9.44 13.17
C GLN A 117 5.78 9.93 11.95
N ILE A 118 5.82 9.14 10.88
CA ILE A 118 6.43 9.53 9.60
C ILE A 118 5.74 10.78 9.04
N THR A 119 4.42 10.78 8.96
CA THR A 119 3.68 11.92 8.40
C THR A 119 3.82 13.19 9.24
N MET A 120 3.86 13.07 10.56
CA MET A 120 4.08 14.20 11.46
C MET A 120 5.49 14.79 11.30
N ALA A 121 6.53 13.96 11.18
CA ALA A 121 7.91 14.40 10.98
C ALA A 121 8.08 15.20 9.67
N HIS A 122 7.26 14.95 8.66
CA HIS A 122 7.26 15.67 7.39
C HIS A 122 6.14 16.71 7.25
N GLU A 123 5.45 17.05 8.33
CA GLU A 123 4.31 17.98 8.32
C GLU A 123 3.27 17.64 7.22
N ASN A 124 2.98 16.36 7.03
CA ASN A 124 2.05 15.83 6.04
C ASN A 124 0.99 14.94 6.69
N GLU A 125 0.16 15.50 7.55
CA GLU A 125 -0.81 14.78 8.39
C GLU A 125 -1.71 13.81 7.60
N ARG A 126 -1.97 14.09 6.31
CA ARG A 126 -2.82 13.26 5.44
C ARG A 126 -2.02 12.27 4.59
N GLY A 127 -0.71 12.16 4.80
CA GLY A 127 0.21 11.39 3.97
C GLY A 127 0.31 9.89 4.30
N SER A 128 -0.40 9.36 5.29
CA SER A 128 -0.27 7.96 5.72
C SER A 128 -0.50 6.96 4.59
N ASN A 129 -1.42 7.24 3.68
CA ASN A 129 -1.65 6.43 2.49
C ASN A 129 -0.47 6.47 1.50
N ILE A 130 0.29 7.56 1.47
CA ILE A 130 1.49 7.67 0.62
C ILE A 130 2.67 6.93 1.26
N VAL A 131 2.81 6.99 2.60
CA VAL A 131 3.73 6.11 3.34
C VAL A 131 3.43 4.64 3.02
N ALA A 132 2.14 4.27 3.04
CA ALA A 132 1.68 2.91 2.73
C ALA A 132 2.07 2.48 1.30
N VAL A 133 1.95 3.36 0.31
CA VAL A 133 2.41 3.10 -1.07
C VAL A 133 3.92 2.91 -1.12
N GLY A 134 4.69 3.76 -0.43
CA GLY A 134 6.14 3.62 -0.34
C GLY A 134 6.55 2.27 0.23
N ALA A 135 5.94 1.88 1.34
CA ALA A 135 6.14 0.60 1.98
C ALA A 135 5.79 -0.58 1.05
N ALA A 136 4.65 -0.52 0.35
CA ALA A 136 4.21 -1.58 -0.55
C ALA A 136 5.14 -1.75 -1.76
N VAL A 137 5.61 -0.65 -2.35
CA VAL A 137 6.57 -0.67 -3.46
C VAL A 137 7.93 -1.19 -2.99
N GLY A 138 8.39 -0.75 -1.83
CA GLY A 138 9.62 -1.25 -1.20
C GLY A 138 9.58 -2.74 -0.91
N ALA A 139 8.42 -3.27 -0.51
CA ALA A 139 8.23 -4.69 -0.25
C ALA A 139 8.21 -5.54 -1.53
N SER A 140 7.54 -5.06 -2.57
CA SER A 140 7.29 -5.87 -3.77
C SER A 140 8.37 -5.79 -4.82
N GLY A 141 9.05 -4.65 -4.94
CA GLY A 141 9.99 -4.36 -6.02
C GLY A 141 9.37 -4.32 -7.41
N ILE A 142 8.02 -4.20 -7.50
CA ILE A 142 7.29 -4.25 -8.79
C ILE A 142 7.61 -3.06 -9.70
N MET A 143 7.96 -1.94 -9.11
CA MET A 143 8.35 -0.72 -9.80
C MET A 143 9.54 -0.07 -9.08
N SER A 144 10.32 0.72 -9.82
CA SER A 144 11.40 1.47 -9.20
C SER A 144 10.88 2.64 -8.36
N ARG A 145 11.72 3.12 -7.46
CA ARG A 145 11.45 4.32 -6.66
C ARG A 145 11.14 5.53 -7.56
N GLU A 146 11.92 5.70 -8.63
CA GLU A 146 11.84 6.82 -9.55
C GLU A 146 10.50 6.80 -10.32
N MET A 147 10.06 5.63 -10.78
CA MET A 147 8.75 5.45 -11.40
C MET A 147 7.62 5.92 -10.48
N MET A 148 7.67 5.53 -9.21
CA MET A 148 6.64 5.92 -8.24
C MET A 148 6.69 7.42 -7.91
N ILE A 149 7.86 8.02 -7.79
CA ILE A 149 8.01 9.47 -7.58
C ILE A 149 7.36 10.25 -8.74
N GLU A 150 7.60 9.82 -9.98
CA GLU A 150 6.98 10.45 -11.15
C GLU A 150 5.45 10.24 -11.17
N GLY A 151 4.99 9.05 -10.78
CA GLY A 151 3.57 8.76 -10.60
C GLY A 151 2.91 9.65 -9.55
N ILE A 152 3.56 9.87 -8.42
CA ILE A 152 3.10 10.78 -7.36
C ILE A 152 2.98 12.21 -7.90
N LYS A 153 4.01 12.70 -8.59
CA LYS A 153 3.99 14.04 -9.19
C LYS A 153 2.84 14.20 -10.17
N THR A 154 2.69 13.27 -11.10
CA THR A 154 1.64 13.28 -12.12
C THR A 154 0.24 13.20 -11.51
N TYR A 155 0.05 12.34 -10.50
CA TYR A 155 -1.23 12.18 -9.84
C TYR A 155 -1.68 13.46 -9.13
N PHE A 156 -0.79 14.07 -8.34
CA PHE A 156 -1.13 15.25 -7.55
C PHE A 156 -1.09 16.56 -8.35
N ALA A 157 -0.36 16.62 -9.47
CA ALA A 157 -0.39 17.79 -10.36
C ALA A 157 -1.80 18.13 -10.86
N LYS A 158 -2.63 17.11 -11.07
CA LYS A 158 -4.05 17.28 -11.45
C LYS A 158 -4.87 18.07 -10.43
N TYR A 159 -4.42 18.13 -9.19
CA TYR A 159 -5.09 18.83 -8.09
C TYR A 159 -4.38 20.11 -7.67
N GLY A 160 -3.37 20.56 -8.43
CA GLY A 160 -2.61 21.78 -8.14
C GLY A 160 -1.83 21.73 -6.81
N LYS A 161 -1.44 20.53 -6.34
CA LYS A 161 -0.76 20.35 -5.04
C LYS A 161 0.74 20.20 -5.23
N ALA A 162 1.51 20.86 -4.37
CA ALA A 162 2.95 20.60 -4.24
C ALA A 162 3.18 19.15 -3.72
N ASN A 163 4.25 18.51 -4.22
CA ASN A 163 4.46 17.08 -4.01
C ASN A 163 5.61 16.74 -3.08
N ASP A 164 6.41 17.72 -2.64
CA ASP A 164 7.66 17.47 -1.89
C ASP A 164 7.42 16.69 -0.60
N LYS A 165 6.38 17.05 0.16
CA LYS A 165 6.01 16.33 1.38
C LYS A 165 5.50 14.91 1.10
N ASN A 166 4.77 14.72 0.00
CA ASN A 166 4.31 13.40 -0.42
C ASN A 166 5.49 12.50 -0.84
N ILE A 167 6.44 13.05 -1.57
CA ILE A 167 7.65 12.33 -1.98
C ILE A 167 8.51 11.98 -0.76
N ALA A 168 8.63 12.89 0.22
CA ALA A 168 9.38 12.63 1.44
C ALA A 168 8.79 11.44 2.24
N VAL A 169 7.48 11.45 2.51
CA VAL A 169 6.84 10.36 3.26
C VAL A 169 6.80 9.04 2.48
N PHE A 170 6.69 9.09 1.15
CA PHE A 170 6.85 7.92 0.29
C PHE A 170 8.23 7.29 0.46
N ASN A 171 9.28 8.11 0.35
CA ASN A 171 10.65 7.64 0.46
C ASN A 171 10.92 7.01 1.82
N GLU A 172 10.45 7.60 2.91
CA GLU A 172 10.66 7.06 4.25
C GLU A 172 9.96 5.71 4.44
N GLY A 173 8.70 5.56 3.96
CA GLY A 173 8.00 4.29 3.96
C GLY A 173 8.71 3.22 3.13
N TYR A 174 9.22 3.59 1.95
CA TYR A 174 10.00 2.71 1.08
C TYR A 174 11.29 2.25 1.76
N ASP A 175 12.09 3.20 2.28
CA ASP A 175 13.40 2.91 2.88
C ASP A 175 13.28 2.06 4.14
N LEU A 176 12.26 2.32 4.98
CA LEU A 176 12.00 1.52 6.17
C LEU A 176 11.79 0.05 5.80
N VAL A 177 10.91 -0.23 4.85
CA VAL A 177 10.60 -1.60 4.46
C VAL A 177 11.80 -2.27 3.78
N ARG A 178 12.53 -1.56 2.92
CA ARG A 178 13.75 -2.10 2.30
C ARG A 178 14.81 -2.48 3.33
N LYS A 179 14.96 -1.68 4.39
CA LYS A 179 15.88 -1.94 5.49
C LYS A 179 15.46 -3.16 6.31
N GLU A 180 14.15 -3.32 6.58
CA GLU A 180 13.65 -4.48 7.32
C GLU A 180 13.83 -5.78 6.53
N LEU A 181 13.59 -5.78 5.24
CA LEU A 181 13.76 -6.95 4.37
C LEU A 181 15.22 -7.33 4.10
N ALA A 182 16.17 -6.44 4.41
CA ALA A 182 17.60 -6.70 4.25
C ALA A 182 18.27 -7.32 5.50
N LYS A 183 17.51 -7.52 6.60
CA LYS A 183 17.98 -8.17 7.83
C LYS A 183 17.93 -9.68 7.71
#